data_6361eeedda2d690a4df36fe7ff9e7169
#
_entry.id   6361eeedda2d690a4df36fe7ff9e7169
#
_cell.length_a   1.000
_cell.length_b   1.000
_cell.length_c   1.000
_cell.angle_alpha   90.00
_cell.angle_beta   90.00
_cell.angle_gamma   90.00
#
_symmetry.space_group_name_H-M   'P 1'
#
loop_
_entity.id
_entity.type
_entity.pdbx_description
1 polymer ?
#
loop_
_entity_poly.entity_id
_entity_poly.type
_entity_poly.pdbx_seq_one_letter_code
_entity_poly.pdbx_strand_id
1 'polypeptide(L)'
;MDNPFFKNNGPFKFRDILRDLKLENNQNDQDQNIIDIKDLQNSKSNELTFFHSKNYKTAANNTKASFCLTTKNLQNELPKSCIPIIVDNVLASTSVITAKFYPDSINDDFDETTEEINNTKFSDMVKFGKNVLIGKNVSIGLNCMIGHNTIIEKNVTIGNNCSIGSNTIIRNTLIKNNVRVLDNCVIGKHGFGFFPKHNRNLRYPHIGIVIIEDDCEIGCGSTIDRGSMSNTIIGKNTYLDNQIHIAHNVRIGKNSIIAGQVGIAGSSIIGNNVKI
;
A
#
# COMPACT_ATOMS: atom_id res chain seq x y z
N MET A 1 1.32 8.41 -9.75
CA MET A 1 2.52 7.58 -9.92
C MET A 1 2.05 6.16 -10.11
N ASP A 2 2.58 5.48 -11.10
CA ASP A 2 2.36 4.05 -11.25
C ASP A 2 2.99 3.33 -10.06
N ASN A 3 2.34 2.28 -9.59
CA ASN A 3 2.83 1.50 -8.47
C ASN A 3 4.03 0.65 -8.93
N PRO A 4 5.24 0.89 -8.45
CA PRO A 4 6.42 0.17 -8.95
C PRO A 4 6.52 -1.27 -8.42
N PHE A 5 5.72 -1.63 -7.42
CA PHE A 5 5.82 -2.90 -6.71
C PHE A 5 4.86 -3.97 -7.22
N PHE A 6 3.70 -3.57 -7.74
CA PHE A 6 2.67 -4.48 -8.20
C PHE A 6 2.32 -4.20 -9.65
N LYS A 7 2.50 -5.21 -10.51
CA LYS A 7 2.18 -5.09 -11.94
C LYS A 7 0.67 -5.20 -12.14
N ASN A 8 0.09 -4.18 -12.79
CA ASN A 8 -1.29 -4.24 -13.24
C ASN A 8 -1.38 -5.10 -14.51
N ASN A 9 -2.22 -6.15 -14.48
CA ASN A 9 -2.46 -7.05 -15.59
C ASN A 9 -3.62 -6.61 -16.51
N GLY A 10 -4.28 -5.47 -16.18
CA GLY A 10 -5.31 -4.89 -17.05
C GLY A 10 -4.77 -4.34 -18.38
N PRO A 11 -5.65 -3.84 -19.25
CA PRO A 11 -7.08 -3.66 -19.04
C PRO A 11 -7.88 -4.96 -19.17
N PHE A 12 -9.06 -5.01 -18.50
CA PHE A 12 -10.03 -6.08 -18.66
C PHE A 12 -11.35 -5.54 -19.20
N LYS A 13 -12.06 -6.33 -20.01
CA LYS A 13 -13.39 -5.95 -20.48
C LYS A 13 -14.41 -5.97 -19.33
N PHE A 14 -15.33 -5.04 -19.32
CA PHE A 14 -16.41 -4.96 -18.33
C PHE A 14 -17.16 -6.29 -18.16
N ARG A 15 -17.49 -6.96 -19.28
CA ARG A 15 -18.12 -8.28 -19.26
C ARG A 15 -17.33 -9.35 -18.51
N ASP A 16 -15.98 -9.29 -18.57
CA ASP A 16 -15.12 -10.24 -17.88
C ASP A 16 -15.12 -10.00 -16.35
N ILE A 17 -15.24 -8.73 -15.93
CA ILE A 17 -15.43 -8.35 -14.55
C ILE A 17 -16.77 -8.87 -14.02
N LEU A 18 -17.86 -8.71 -14.78
CA LEU A 18 -19.18 -9.23 -14.38
C LEU A 18 -19.17 -10.76 -14.26
N ARG A 19 -18.54 -11.45 -15.22
CA ARG A 19 -18.42 -12.92 -15.18
C ARG A 19 -17.66 -13.41 -13.93
N ASP A 20 -16.55 -12.76 -13.57
CA ASP A 20 -15.77 -13.15 -12.40
C ASP A 20 -16.54 -12.91 -11.09
N LEU A 21 -17.44 -11.93 -11.09
CA LEU A 21 -18.36 -11.64 -9.99
C LEU A 21 -19.61 -12.53 -10.00
N LYS A 22 -19.77 -13.40 -11.00
CA LYS A 22 -20.97 -14.26 -11.23
C LYS A 22 -22.25 -13.46 -11.38
N LEU A 23 -22.17 -12.28 -11.99
CA LEU A 23 -23.32 -11.43 -12.29
C LEU A 23 -23.80 -11.69 -13.70
N GLU A 24 -25.14 -11.71 -13.88
CA GLU A 24 -25.76 -11.83 -15.19
C GLU A 24 -25.50 -10.58 -16.03
N ASN A 25 -25.39 -10.79 -17.32
CA ASN A 25 -24.94 -9.81 -18.28
C ASN A 25 -26.15 -9.11 -18.94
N ASN A 26 -26.75 -8.14 -18.25
CA ASN A 26 -27.95 -7.43 -18.71
C ASN A 26 -27.69 -6.02 -19.27
N GLN A 27 -26.43 -5.61 -19.53
CA GLN A 27 -26.11 -4.24 -19.94
C GLN A 27 -25.47 -4.16 -21.32
N ASN A 28 -25.88 -3.14 -22.11
CA ASN A 28 -25.45 -2.87 -23.48
C ASN A 28 -23.99 -2.42 -23.65
N ASP A 29 -23.25 -2.14 -22.54
CA ASP A 29 -21.89 -1.55 -22.56
C ASP A 29 -20.77 -2.58 -22.37
N GLN A 30 -20.94 -3.79 -22.88
CA GLN A 30 -20.09 -4.95 -22.62
C GLN A 30 -18.65 -4.84 -23.15
N ASP A 31 -18.38 -3.93 -24.07
CA ASP A 31 -17.07 -3.77 -24.70
C ASP A 31 -16.17 -2.71 -24.06
N GLN A 32 -16.66 -2.00 -23.04
CA GLN A 32 -15.82 -1.04 -22.33
C GLN A 32 -14.67 -1.74 -21.58
N ASN A 33 -13.50 -1.12 -21.62
CA ASN A 33 -12.34 -1.58 -20.88
C ASN A 33 -12.25 -0.90 -19.51
N ILE A 34 -11.98 -1.71 -18.50
CA ILE A 34 -11.60 -1.23 -17.15
C ILE A 34 -10.10 -1.35 -17.04
N ILE A 35 -9.42 -0.23 -16.83
CA ILE A 35 -7.94 -0.16 -16.87
C ILE A 35 -7.28 -0.47 -15.53
N ASP A 36 -8.00 -0.21 -14.42
CA ASP A 36 -7.48 -0.41 -13.07
C ASP A 36 -8.61 -0.42 -12.03
N ILE A 37 -8.26 -0.77 -10.80
CA ILE A 37 -9.11 -0.64 -9.61
C ILE A 37 -8.43 0.26 -8.58
N LYS A 38 -9.15 1.28 -8.08
CA LYS A 38 -8.64 2.29 -7.14
C LYS A 38 -9.67 2.61 -6.06
N ASP A 39 -9.24 3.28 -4.99
CA ASP A 39 -10.17 3.85 -4.02
C ASP A 39 -10.99 5.02 -4.63
N LEU A 40 -12.07 5.43 -3.93
CA LEU A 40 -13.00 6.47 -4.41
C LEU A 40 -12.35 7.81 -4.75
N GLN A 41 -11.30 8.20 -4.04
CA GLN A 41 -10.67 9.52 -4.17
C GLN A 41 -9.65 9.56 -5.31
N ASN A 42 -8.98 8.43 -5.56
CA ASN A 42 -7.87 8.33 -6.52
C ASN A 42 -8.28 7.77 -7.88
N SER A 43 -9.51 7.25 -7.99
CA SER A 43 -10.05 6.70 -9.24
C SER A 43 -10.32 7.76 -10.31
N LYS A 44 -10.17 7.35 -11.56
CA LYS A 44 -10.33 8.17 -12.77
C LYS A 44 -11.30 7.52 -13.74
N SER A 45 -11.50 8.16 -14.91
CA SER A 45 -12.25 7.60 -16.02
C SER A 45 -11.67 6.25 -16.46
N ASN A 46 -12.53 5.32 -16.83
CA ASN A 46 -12.24 3.93 -17.19
C ASN A 46 -11.63 3.09 -16.06
N GLU A 47 -11.68 3.56 -14.82
CA GLU A 47 -11.28 2.78 -13.65
C GLU A 47 -12.51 2.33 -12.85
N LEU A 48 -12.31 1.24 -12.10
CA LEU A 48 -13.26 0.68 -11.16
C LEU A 48 -12.94 1.19 -9.76
N THR A 49 -13.95 1.52 -8.99
CA THR A 49 -13.85 1.80 -7.56
C THR A 49 -14.84 0.95 -6.75
N PHE A 50 -14.91 1.16 -5.45
CA PHE A 50 -15.82 0.45 -4.57
C PHE A 50 -16.37 1.36 -3.46
N PHE A 51 -17.66 1.18 -3.13
CA PHE A 51 -18.35 1.96 -2.13
C PHE A 51 -19.18 1.03 -1.23
N HIS A 52 -18.68 0.75 -0.03
CA HIS A 52 -19.24 -0.24 0.89
C HIS A 52 -19.89 0.34 2.16
N SER A 53 -19.70 1.62 2.44
CA SER A 53 -20.19 2.23 3.68
C SER A 53 -20.55 3.70 3.48
N LYS A 54 -21.65 4.15 4.12
CA LYS A 54 -22.09 5.56 4.14
C LYS A 54 -21.03 6.53 4.68
N ASN A 55 -20.09 6.06 5.48
CA ASN A 55 -18.98 6.88 5.98
C ASN A 55 -18.14 7.49 4.85
N TYR A 56 -18.16 6.88 3.66
CA TYR A 56 -17.45 7.35 2.46
C TYR A 56 -18.34 8.09 1.47
N LYS A 57 -19.57 8.49 1.87
CA LYS A 57 -20.55 9.15 1.00
C LYS A 57 -19.97 10.35 0.27
N THR A 58 -19.28 11.26 0.96
CA THR A 58 -18.68 12.45 0.34
C THR A 58 -17.66 12.09 -0.75
N ALA A 59 -16.84 11.05 -0.52
CA ALA A 59 -15.89 10.57 -1.52
C ALA A 59 -16.61 9.89 -2.70
N ALA A 60 -17.69 9.14 -2.42
CA ALA A 60 -18.49 8.48 -3.44
C ALA A 60 -19.18 9.47 -4.37
N ASN A 61 -19.79 10.53 -3.83
CA ASN A 61 -20.44 11.58 -4.62
C ASN A 61 -19.46 12.32 -5.57
N ASN A 62 -18.18 12.38 -5.21
CA ASN A 62 -17.13 13.09 -5.95
C ASN A 62 -16.21 12.18 -6.76
N THR A 63 -16.47 10.88 -6.79
CA THR A 63 -15.61 9.95 -7.54
C THR A 63 -15.62 10.25 -9.04
N LYS A 64 -14.47 10.06 -9.67
CA LYS A 64 -14.28 10.17 -11.12
C LYS A 64 -14.24 8.80 -11.81
N ALA A 65 -14.45 7.72 -11.06
CA ALA A 65 -14.49 6.36 -11.61
C ALA A 65 -15.64 6.19 -12.61
N SER A 66 -15.41 5.40 -13.65
CA SER A 66 -16.51 5.02 -14.57
C SER A 66 -17.38 3.90 -14.00
N PHE A 67 -16.85 3.09 -13.09
CA PHE A 67 -17.55 1.93 -12.52
C PHE A 67 -17.34 1.86 -11.00
N CYS A 68 -18.36 1.41 -10.26
CA CYS A 68 -18.28 1.27 -8.83
C CYS A 68 -18.95 -0.01 -8.31
N LEU A 69 -18.19 -0.87 -7.63
CA LEU A 69 -18.75 -1.97 -6.85
C LEU A 69 -19.51 -1.40 -5.65
N THR A 70 -20.81 -1.67 -5.54
CA THR A 70 -21.62 -1.12 -4.44
C THR A 70 -22.84 -2.00 -4.16
N THR A 71 -23.61 -1.66 -3.14
CA THR A 71 -24.88 -2.32 -2.84
C THR A 71 -26.06 -1.51 -3.40
N LYS A 72 -27.21 -2.17 -3.56
CA LYS A 72 -28.45 -1.54 -4.02
C LYS A 72 -28.82 -0.29 -3.19
N ASN A 73 -28.53 -0.30 -1.89
CA ASN A 73 -28.89 0.79 -0.97
C ASN A 73 -27.96 2.01 -1.08
N LEU A 74 -26.76 1.85 -1.66
CA LEU A 74 -25.75 2.90 -1.74
C LEU A 74 -25.61 3.48 -3.14
N GLN A 75 -26.15 2.83 -4.18
CA GLN A 75 -25.95 3.21 -5.58
C GLN A 75 -26.39 4.65 -5.90
N ASN A 76 -27.44 5.14 -5.25
CA ASN A 76 -27.98 6.49 -5.49
C ASN A 76 -27.07 7.62 -5.02
N GLU A 77 -26.01 7.30 -4.29
CA GLU A 77 -25.00 8.27 -3.84
C GLU A 77 -23.85 8.44 -4.85
N LEU A 78 -23.86 7.67 -5.92
CA LEU A 78 -22.86 7.79 -6.98
C LEU A 78 -23.25 8.85 -8.00
N PRO A 79 -22.29 9.56 -8.61
CA PRO A 79 -22.57 10.47 -9.68
C PRO A 79 -23.13 9.72 -10.91
N LYS A 80 -23.97 10.40 -11.71
CA LYS A 80 -24.58 9.80 -12.92
C LYS A 80 -23.58 9.28 -13.95
N SER A 81 -22.34 9.78 -13.90
CA SER A 81 -21.24 9.33 -14.75
C SER A 81 -20.60 8.01 -14.31
N CYS A 82 -20.93 7.52 -13.11
CA CYS A 82 -20.37 6.28 -12.56
C CYS A 82 -21.41 5.17 -12.60
N ILE A 83 -21.12 4.10 -13.31
CA ILE A 83 -21.99 2.93 -13.46
C ILE A 83 -21.88 2.05 -12.21
N PRO A 84 -22.98 1.86 -11.45
CA PRO A 84 -22.96 0.98 -10.29
C PRO A 84 -22.97 -0.49 -10.70
N ILE A 85 -22.07 -1.28 -10.14
CA ILE A 85 -22.07 -2.75 -10.21
C ILE A 85 -22.59 -3.26 -8.88
N ILE A 86 -23.82 -3.76 -8.87
CA ILE A 86 -24.50 -4.16 -7.65
C ILE A 86 -24.03 -5.55 -7.21
N VAL A 87 -23.51 -5.63 -5.99
CA VAL A 87 -23.02 -6.87 -5.38
C VAL A 87 -23.52 -6.99 -3.94
N ASP A 88 -23.64 -8.22 -3.45
CA ASP A 88 -24.08 -8.48 -2.07
C ASP A 88 -22.97 -8.13 -1.06
N ASN A 89 -21.73 -8.43 -1.38
CA ASN A 89 -20.57 -8.14 -0.52
C ASN A 89 -19.50 -7.39 -1.29
N VAL A 90 -19.49 -6.07 -1.11
CA VAL A 90 -18.58 -5.16 -1.82
C VAL A 90 -17.11 -5.49 -1.57
N LEU A 91 -16.74 -5.74 -0.31
CA LEU A 91 -15.33 -6.01 0.02
C LEU A 91 -14.85 -7.34 -0.55
N ALA A 92 -15.69 -8.39 -0.51
CA ALA A 92 -15.35 -9.67 -1.12
C ALA A 92 -15.21 -9.54 -2.64
N SER A 93 -16.13 -8.82 -3.30
CA SER A 93 -16.06 -8.54 -4.74
C SER A 93 -14.83 -7.70 -5.11
N THR A 94 -14.53 -6.67 -4.33
CA THR A 94 -13.31 -5.87 -4.50
C THR A 94 -12.06 -6.73 -4.41
N SER A 95 -12.00 -7.66 -3.44
CA SER A 95 -10.87 -8.58 -3.30
C SER A 95 -10.65 -9.45 -4.53
N VAL A 96 -11.72 -10.03 -5.09
CA VAL A 96 -11.66 -10.84 -6.32
C VAL A 96 -11.12 -10.03 -7.49
N ILE A 97 -11.63 -8.82 -7.68
CA ILE A 97 -11.22 -8.00 -8.81
C ILE A 97 -9.81 -7.42 -8.60
N THR A 98 -9.47 -7.01 -7.38
CA THR A 98 -8.09 -6.58 -7.09
C THR A 98 -7.08 -7.69 -7.37
N ALA A 99 -7.37 -8.93 -6.96
CA ALA A 99 -6.52 -10.08 -7.24
C ALA A 99 -6.40 -10.37 -8.76
N LYS A 100 -7.43 -10.08 -9.56
CA LYS A 100 -7.36 -10.20 -11.02
C LYS A 100 -6.42 -9.16 -11.63
N PHE A 101 -6.53 -7.89 -11.20
CA PHE A 101 -5.63 -6.83 -11.68
C PHE A 101 -4.20 -7.00 -11.17
N TYR A 102 -4.04 -7.48 -9.93
CA TYR A 102 -2.76 -7.57 -9.22
C TYR A 102 -2.60 -8.94 -8.55
N PRO A 103 -2.33 -10.01 -9.31
CA PRO A 103 -2.29 -11.37 -8.79
C PRO A 103 -1.23 -11.58 -7.69
N ASP A 104 -0.12 -10.85 -7.76
CA ASP A 104 0.98 -10.95 -6.80
C ASP A 104 0.71 -10.22 -5.47
N SER A 105 -0.45 -9.57 -5.33
CA SER A 105 -0.77 -8.73 -4.16
C SER A 105 -1.28 -9.50 -2.94
N ILE A 106 -1.65 -10.78 -3.10
CA ILE A 106 -2.20 -11.61 -2.03
C ILE A 106 -1.10 -12.23 -1.18
N ASN A 107 0.01 -12.58 -1.82
CA ASN A 107 1.15 -13.20 -1.17
C ASN A 107 2.06 -12.15 -0.53
N ASP A 108 2.80 -12.59 0.48
CA ASP A 108 3.82 -11.79 1.15
C ASP A 108 5.12 -12.61 1.22
N ASP A 109 5.42 -13.30 0.13
CA ASP A 109 6.60 -14.14 -0.02
C ASP A 109 7.86 -13.26 -0.05
N PHE A 110 9.00 -13.83 0.25
CA PHE A 110 10.28 -13.12 0.15
C PHE A 110 10.61 -12.80 -1.32
N ASP A 111 11.40 -11.76 -1.50
CA ASP A 111 11.85 -11.35 -2.84
C ASP A 111 13.00 -12.25 -3.31
N GLU A 112 12.74 -13.12 -4.27
CA GLU A 112 13.74 -14.01 -4.88
C GLU A 112 14.83 -13.28 -5.67
N THR A 113 14.67 -11.97 -5.91
CA THR A 113 15.65 -11.15 -6.64
C THR A 113 16.73 -10.57 -5.74
N THR A 114 16.67 -10.84 -4.43
CA THR A 114 17.68 -10.34 -3.49
C THR A 114 19.01 -11.03 -3.66
N GLU A 115 20.08 -10.24 -3.72
CA GLU A 115 21.47 -10.68 -3.85
C GLU A 115 22.34 -9.98 -2.79
N GLU A 116 23.47 -10.59 -2.45
CA GLU A 116 24.51 -9.92 -1.68
C GLU A 116 25.00 -8.69 -2.43
N ILE A 117 25.34 -7.65 -1.66
CA ILE A 117 25.76 -6.39 -2.26
C ILE A 117 27.07 -6.55 -3.06
N ASN A 118 27.01 -6.11 -4.29
CA ASN A 118 28.20 -5.87 -5.08
C ASN A 118 28.54 -4.35 -5.00
N ASN A 119 29.68 -4.01 -4.40
CA ASN A 119 30.10 -2.63 -4.13
C ASN A 119 30.19 -1.75 -5.39
N THR A 120 30.23 -2.33 -6.57
CA THR A 120 30.22 -1.57 -7.83
C THR A 120 28.83 -1.04 -8.22
N LYS A 121 27.75 -1.48 -7.54
CA LYS A 121 26.37 -1.15 -7.91
C LYS A 121 25.90 0.19 -7.35
N PHE A 122 26.51 0.67 -6.28
CA PHE A 122 26.13 1.90 -5.58
C PHE A 122 27.31 2.85 -5.45
N SER A 123 27.01 4.14 -5.18
CA SER A 123 28.02 5.15 -4.92
C SER A 123 28.91 4.77 -3.74
N ASP A 124 30.21 5.10 -3.81
CA ASP A 124 31.17 4.96 -2.69
C ASP A 124 30.75 5.74 -1.43
N MET A 125 29.78 6.65 -1.55
CA MET A 125 29.20 7.39 -0.44
C MET A 125 28.10 6.62 0.30
N VAL A 126 27.76 5.37 -0.11
CA VAL A 126 26.84 4.49 0.62
C VAL A 126 27.64 3.45 1.38
N LYS A 127 27.45 3.39 2.71
CA LYS A 127 28.13 2.43 3.56
C LYS A 127 27.22 1.26 3.88
N PHE A 128 27.73 0.05 3.70
CA PHE A 128 27.01 -1.19 3.95
C PHE A 128 27.63 -1.99 5.10
N GLY A 129 26.78 -2.54 5.95
CA GLY A 129 27.14 -3.56 6.92
C GLY A 129 27.41 -4.92 6.24
N LYS A 130 27.64 -5.95 7.06
CA LYS A 130 27.81 -7.33 6.57
C LYS A 130 26.44 -7.98 6.32
N ASN A 131 26.38 -8.94 5.40
CA ASN A 131 25.19 -9.74 5.06
C ASN A 131 23.98 -8.89 4.64
N VAL A 132 24.19 -7.80 3.92
CA VAL A 132 23.13 -6.98 3.38
C VAL A 132 22.65 -7.59 2.08
N LEU A 133 21.34 -7.79 1.93
CA LEU A 133 20.69 -8.30 0.73
C LEU A 133 19.88 -7.19 0.06
N ILE A 134 20.09 -7.02 -1.26
CA ILE A 134 19.46 -5.96 -2.05
C ILE A 134 18.73 -6.57 -3.24
N GLY A 135 17.46 -6.26 -3.37
CA GLY A 135 16.61 -6.68 -4.48
C GLY A 135 16.83 -5.91 -5.77
N LYS A 136 16.21 -6.39 -6.84
CA LYS A 136 16.28 -5.77 -8.17
C LYS A 136 15.68 -4.35 -8.16
N ASN A 137 16.28 -3.43 -8.94
CA ASN A 137 15.82 -2.03 -9.11
C ASN A 137 15.76 -1.21 -7.79
N VAL A 138 16.45 -1.62 -6.74
CA VAL A 138 16.60 -0.79 -5.54
C VAL A 138 17.43 0.44 -5.88
N SER A 139 17.00 1.60 -5.40
CA SER A 139 17.72 2.87 -5.50
C SER A 139 18.04 3.40 -4.11
N ILE A 140 19.31 3.75 -3.86
CA ILE A 140 19.78 4.32 -2.61
C ILE A 140 20.56 5.60 -2.93
N GLY A 141 20.15 6.70 -2.31
CA GLY A 141 20.79 8.00 -2.48
C GLY A 141 22.16 8.11 -1.81
N LEU A 142 22.73 9.29 -1.87
CA LEU A 142 24.08 9.59 -1.36
C LEU A 142 24.08 9.66 0.17
N ASN A 143 25.25 9.41 0.78
CA ASN A 143 25.50 9.50 2.23
C ASN A 143 24.60 8.61 3.07
N CYS A 144 24.21 7.45 2.56
CA CYS A 144 23.39 6.49 3.28
C CYS A 144 24.23 5.45 4.01
N MET A 145 23.67 4.95 5.09
CA MET A 145 24.23 3.83 5.88
C MET A 145 23.19 2.71 5.98
N ILE A 146 23.58 1.50 5.63
CA ILE A 146 22.73 0.31 5.71
C ILE A 146 23.36 -0.67 6.69
N GLY A 147 22.66 -1.01 7.75
CA GLY A 147 23.14 -1.86 8.84
C GLY A 147 23.32 -3.32 8.45
N HIS A 148 23.89 -4.10 9.36
CA HIS A 148 24.16 -5.52 9.17
C HIS A 148 22.87 -6.35 9.04
N ASN A 149 22.90 -7.42 8.25
CA ASN A 149 21.78 -8.37 8.08
C ASN A 149 20.48 -7.69 7.61
N THR A 150 20.55 -6.55 6.95
CA THR A 150 19.38 -5.80 6.46
C THR A 150 18.99 -6.29 5.06
N ILE A 151 17.69 -6.43 4.84
CA ILE A 151 17.13 -6.85 3.56
C ILE A 151 16.31 -5.70 2.97
N ILE A 152 16.67 -5.27 1.77
CA ILE A 152 15.94 -4.25 1.01
C ILE A 152 15.42 -4.92 -0.26
N GLU A 153 14.11 -5.15 -0.32
CA GLU A 153 13.49 -5.86 -1.43
C GLU A 153 13.33 -5.00 -2.69
N LYS A 154 12.99 -5.62 -3.79
CA LYS A 154 12.89 -5.00 -5.14
C LYS A 154 12.11 -3.71 -5.14
N ASN A 155 12.52 -2.80 -6.03
CA ASN A 155 11.88 -1.50 -6.32
C ASN A 155 11.83 -0.51 -5.15
N VAL A 156 12.39 -0.83 -3.98
CA VAL A 156 12.50 0.11 -2.85
C VAL A 156 13.37 1.29 -3.25
N THR A 157 12.94 2.48 -2.87
CA THR A 157 13.71 3.71 -3.07
C THR A 157 14.02 4.34 -1.73
N ILE A 158 15.29 4.67 -1.50
CA ILE A 158 15.79 5.37 -0.32
C ILE A 158 16.47 6.66 -0.79
N GLY A 159 16.06 7.80 -0.25
CA GLY A 159 16.61 9.11 -0.56
C GLY A 159 18.02 9.31 0.01
N ASN A 160 18.48 10.56 0.02
CA ASN A 160 19.81 10.93 0.49
C ASN A 160 19.88 11.03 2.03
N ASN A 161 21.07 10.86 2.59
CA ASN A 161 21.39 11.04 4.02
C ASN A 161 20.54 10.15 4.94
N CYS A 162 20.18 8.95 4.51
CA CYS A 162 19.38 8.01 5.29
C CYS A 162 20.25 7.02 6.06
N SER A 163 19.75 6.57 7.21
CA SER A 163 20.36 5.51 7.99
C SER A 163 19.33 4.41 8.25
N ILE A 164 19.63 3.20 7.79
CA ILE A 164 18.81 2.00 8.01
C ILE A 164 19.55 1.08 8.97
N GLY A 165 18.94 0.77 10.09
CA GLY A 165 19.51 -0.06 11.15
C GLY A 165 19.68 -1.53 10.76
N SER A 166 20.33 -2.28 11.64
CA SER A 166 20.61 -3.71 11.43
C SER A 166 19.37 -4.58 11.61
N ASN A 167 19.36 -5.75 10.97
CA ASN A 167 18.25 -6.72 11.02
C ASN A 167 16.89 -6.14 10.57
N THR A 168 16.90 -5.15 9.71
CA THR A 168 15.70 -4.46 9.22
C THR A 168 15.29 -5.02 7.86
N ILE A 169 13.97 -5.16 7.65
CA ILE A 169 13.42 -5.60 6.37
C ILE A 169 12.58 -4.48 5.78
N ILE A 170 12.91 -4.03 4.57
CA ILE A 170 12.19 -2.98 3.86
C ILE A 170 11.67 -3.53 2.53
N ARG A 171 10.36 -3.45 2.34
CA ARG A 171 9.67 -3.87 1.12
C ARG A 171 8.53 -2.89 0.78
N ASN A 172 8.14 -2.82 -0.47
CA ASN A 172 6.98 -2.00 -0.90
C ASN A 172 6.98 -0.57 -0.31
N THR A 173 8.15 0.07 -0.24
CA THR A 173 8.35 1.31 0.51
C THR A 173 9.14 2.33 -0.30
N LEU A 174 8.71 3.60 -0.21
CA LEU A 174 9.45 4.77 -0.66
C LEU A 174 9.88 5.58 0.56
N ILE A 175 11.18 5.70 0.77
CA ILE A 175 11.79 6.49 1.85
C ILE A 175 12.39 7.75 1.24
N LYS A 176 12.03 8.92 1.77
CA LYS A 176 12.55 10.22 1.34
C LYS A 176 13.92 10.51 1.99
N ASN A 177 14.31 11.78 2.07
CA ASN A 177 15.64 12.17 2.53
C ASN A 177 15.71 12.31 4.06
N ASN A 178 16.92 12.19 4.62
CA ASN A 178 17.24 12.41 6.03
C ASN A 178 16.43 11.49 6.98
N VAL A 179 16.04 10.30 6.54
CA VAL A 179 15.25 9.35 7.34
C VAL A 179 16.17 8.43 8.12
N ARG A 180 15.84 8.20 9.37
CA ARG A 180 16.48 7.20 10.21
C ARG A 180 15.50 6.09 10.55
N VAL A 181 15.82 4.88 10.19
CA VAL A 181 15.14 3.65 10.63
C VAL A 181 16.10 2.92 11.55
N LEU A 182 15.71 2.70 12.80
CA LEU A 182 16.53 2.01 13.78
C LEU A 182 16.45 0.48 13.60
N ASP A 183 17.11 -0.27 14.47
CA ASP A 183 17.29 -1.72 14.29
C ASP A 183 15.99 -2.54 14.42
N ASN A 184 15.98 -3.71 13.81
CA ASN A 184 14.91 -4.73 13.91
C ASN A 184 13.52 -4.26 13.42
N CYS A 185 13.44 -3.31 12.51
CA CYS A 185 12.18 -2.85 11.94
C CYS A 185 11.72 -3.72 10.77
N VAL A 186 10.39 -3.84 10.60
CA VAL A 186 9.78 -4.48 9.42
C VAL A 186 8.81 -3.50 8.76
N ILE A 187 9.15 -3.05 7.57
CA ILE A 187 8.41 -1.98 6.88
C ILE A 187 7.90 -2.47 5.53
N GLY A 188 6.61 -2.17 5.25
CA GLY A 188 5.98 -2.47 3.97
C GLY A 188 5.44 -3.89 3.82
N LYS A 189 5.36 -4.65 4.92
CA LYS A 189 4.72 -5.95 4.96
C LYS A 189 3.21 -5.84 4.69
N HIS A 190 2.61 -6.94 4.26
CA HIS A 190 1.16 -7.07 4.07
C HIS A 190 0.42 -6.82 5.40
N GLY A 191 -0.54 -5.92 5.38
CA GLY A 191 -1.33 -5.59 6.57
C GLY A 191 -2.33 -6.68 6.97
N PHE A 192 -2.95 -6.51 8.14
CA PHE A 192 -3.93 -7.42 8.71
C PHE A 192 -5.31 -7.21 8.06
N GLY A 193 -5.42 -7.57 6.78
CA GLY A 193 -6.66 -7.47 5.99
C GLY A 193 -7.15 -8.85 5.57
N PHE A 194 -8.33 -9.24 6.06
CA PHE A 194 -8.98 -10.50 5.67
C PHE A 194 -10.49 -10.43 5.95
N PHE A 195 -11.23 -11.35 5.40
CA PHE A 195 -12.65 -11.58 5.74
C PHE A 195 -12.93 -13.07 5.93
N PRO A 196 -13.76 -13.43 6.93
CA PRO A 196 -14.12 -14.81 7.18
C PRO A 196 -15.05 -15.32 6.08
N LYS A 197 -14.80 -16.54 5.60
CA LYS A 197 -15.67 -17.25 4.65
C LYS A 197 -15.80 -18.72 5.08
N HIS A 198 -16.98 -19.10 5.59
CA HIS A 198 -17.22 -20.45 6.12
C HIS A 198 -16.08 -20.91 7.07
N ASN A 199 -15.28 -21.88 6.66
CA ASN A 199 -14.25 -22.49 7.50
C ASN A 199 -12.85 -21.93 7.29
N ARG A 200 -12.69 -20.79 6.63
CA ARG A 200 -11.37 -20.16 6.38
C ARG A 200 -11.44 -18.64 6.32
N ASN A 201 -10.34 -18.00 6.66
CA ASN A 201 -10.15 -16.58 6.42
C ASN A 201 -9.53 -16.37 5.02
N LEU A 202 -10.11 -15.45 4.27
CA LEU A 202 -9.57 -15.04 2.96
C LEU A 202 -8.81 -13.74 3.11
N ARG A 203 -7.57 -13.69 2.67
CA ARG A 203 -6.78 -12.46 2.66
C ARG A 203 -7.35 -11.45 1.68
N TYR A 204 -7.33 -10.19 2.10
CA TYR A 204 -7.64 -9.06 1.25
C TYR A 204 -6.34 -8.58 0.58
N PRO A 205 -6.32 -8.42 -0.76
CA PRO A 205 -5.12 -7.95 -1.46
C PRO A 205 -4.69 -6.58 -0.97
N HIS A 206 -3.37 -6.38 -0.78
CA HIS A 206 -2.79 -5.09 -0.42
C HIS A 206 -1.85 -4.65 -1.54
N ILE A 207 -2.24 -3.63 -2.29
CA ILE A 207 -1.48 -3.04 -3.40
C ILE A 207 -0.93 -1.65 -3.07
N GLY A 208 -1.34 -1.08 -1.95
CA GLY A 208 -0.75 0.16 -1.45
C GLY A 208 0.70 -0.07 -0.98
N ILE A 209 1.38 1.02 -0.75
CA ILE A 209 2.78 1.05 -0.32
C ILE A 209 2.93 1.81 1.00
N VAL A 210 4.13 1.78 1.57
CA VAL A 210 4.54 2.70 2.64
C VAL A 210 5.27 3.89 2.02
N ILE A 211 4.96 5.09 2.48
CA ILE A 211 5.71 6.31 2.16
C ILE A 211 6.20 6.91 3.47
N ILE A 212 7.50 7.06 3.59
CA ILE A 212 8.12 7.76 4.72
C ILE A 212 8.71 9.05 4.18
N GLU A 213 8.14 10.17 4.61
CA GLU A 213 8.55 11.50 4.17
C GLU A 213 9.87 11.93 4.81
N ASP A 214 10.39 13.11 4.41
CA ASP A 214 11.67 13.61 4.88
C ASP A 214 11.75 13.78 6.40
N ASP A 215 12.95 13.69 6.93
CA ASP A 215 13.30 14.02 8.32
C ASP A 215 12.62 13.14 9.38
N CYS A 216 12.15 11.94 9.03
CA CYS A 216 11.49 11.02 9.96
C CYS A 216 12.49 10.14 10.72
N GLU A 217 12.11 9.73 11.95
CA GLU A 217 12.79 8.69 12.72
C GLU A 217 11.82 7.57 13.11
N ILE A 218 12.24 6.32 12.88
CA ILE A 218 11.46 5.11 13.19
C ILE A 218 12.24 4.30 14.20
N GLY A 219 11.71 4.17 15.42
CA GLY A 219 12.35 3.48 16.54
C GLY A 219 12.44 1.96 16.37
N CYS A 220 13.32 1.36 17.16
CA CYS A 220 13.66 -0.06 17.08
C CYS A 220 12.43 -0.97 17.20
N GLY A 221 12.43 -2.06 16.45
CA GLY A 221 11.41 -3.10 16.53
C GLY A 221 10.03 -2.67 16.06
N SER A 222 9.91 -1.52 15.39
CA SER A 222 8.64 -1.04 14.87
C SER A 222 8.21 -1.78 13.59
N THR A 223 6.89 -1.91 13.40
CA THR A 223 6.30 -2.53 12.22
C THR A 223 5.37 -1.56 11.52
N ILE A 224 5.53 -1.39 10.20
CA ILE A 224 4.70 -0.49 9.38
C ILE A 224 4.14 -1.29 8.21
N ASP A 225 2.84 -1.52 8.22
CA ASP A 225 2.16 -2.26 7.17
C ASP A 225 1.94 -1.40 5.92
N ARG A 226 2.08 -2.01 4.73
CA ARG A 226 1.66 -1.34 3.49
C ARG A 226 0.14 -1.18 3.43
N GLY A 227 -0.30 -0.19 2.69
CA GLY A 227 -1.73 0.05 2.51
C GLY A 227 -2.43 -1.02 1.68
N SER A 228 -3.74 -1.09 1.81
CA SER A 228 -4.55 -1.99 0.97
C SER A 228 -4.73 -1.40 -0.43
N MET A 229 -5.67 -0.47 -0.62
CA MET A 229 -5.87 0.22 -1.91
C MET A 229 -5.20 1.60 -1.94
N SER A 230 -5.07 2.26 -0.81
CA SER A 230 -4.33 3.51 -0.63
C SER A 230 -3.07 3.28 0.20
N ASN A 231 -2.19 4.25 0.28
CA ASN A 231 -0.89 4.12 0.93
C ASN A 231 -0.95 4.34 2.44
N THR A 232 -0.04 3.72 3.17
CA THR A 232 0.33 4.09 4.54
C THR A 232 1.38 5.20 4.45
N ILE A 233 1.17 6.32 5.16
CA ILE A 233 2.01 7.51 5.03
C ILE A 233 2.48 7.99 6.39
N ILE A 234 3.79 8.12 6.54
CA ILE A 234 4.43 8.77 7.69
C ILE A 234 4.86 10.16 7.22
N GLY A 235 4.20 11.20 7.74
CA GLY A 235 4.42 12.59 7.33
C GLY A 235 5.78 13.13 7.81
N LYS A 236 6.23 14.16 7.11
CA LYS A 236 7.54 14.80 7.34
C LYS A 236 7.81 15.13 8.80
N ASN A 237 9.06 14.90 9.25
CA ASN A 237 9.53 15.20 10.60
C ASN A 237 8.69 14.52 11.70
N THR A 238 8.23 13.29 11.44
CA THR A 238 7.52 12.46 12.41
C THR A 238 8.49 11.52 13.09
N TYR A 239 8.40 11.43 14.40
CA TYR A 239 9.23 10.60 15.25
C TYR A 239 8.37 9.51 15.88
N LEU A 240 8.71 8.27 15.60
CA LEU A 240 8.12 7.08 16.20
C LEU A 240 9.15 6.46 17.16
N ASP A 241 8.80 6.29 18.43
CA ASP A 241 9.63 5.61 19.39
C ASP A 241 9.62 4.08 19.15
N ASN A 242 10.17 3.29 20.04
CA ASN A 242 10.40 1.87 19.86
C ASN A 242 9.11 1.03 19.90
N GLN A 243 9.09 -0.09 19.16
CA GLN A 243 8.02 -1.10 19.18
C GLN A 243 6.65 -0.55 18.83
N ILE A 244 6.58 0.37 17.87
CA ILE A 244 5.32 0.92 17.38
C ILE A 244 4.79 0.04 16.25
N HIS A 245 3.46 -0.19 16.27
CA HIS A 245 2.76 -0.83 15.17
C HIS A 245 1.89 0.18 14.40
N ILE A 246 2.20 0.39 13.13
CA ILE A 246 1.40 1.19 12.20
C ILE A 246 0.70 0.25 11.23
N ALA A 247 -0.60 0.10 11.38
CA ALA A 247 -1.39 -0.77 10.50
C ALA A 247 -1.63 -0.14 9.11
N HIS A 248 -2.20 -0.93 8.21
CA HIS A 248 -2.44 -0.54 6.81
C HIS A 248 -3.27 0.74 6.66
N ASN A 249 -2.99 1.54 5.63
CA ASN A 249 -3.70 2.78 5.28
C ASN A 249 -3.67 3.89 6.35
N VAL A 250 -2.86 3.76 7.38
CA VAL A 250 -2.67 4.83 8.38
C VAL A 250 -2.00 6.03 7.71
N ARG A 251 -2.47 7.21 8.05
CA ARG A 251 -1.86 8.48 7.64
C ARG A 251 -1.49 9.28 8.87
N ILE A 252 -0.20 9.53 9.07
CA ILE A 252 0.32 10.39 10.14
C ILE A 252 0.77 11.69 9.50
N GLY A 253 0.27 12.81 10.03
CA GLY A 253 0.63 14.15 9.60
C GLY A 253 2.05 14.53 10.06
N LYS A 254 2.54 15.66 9.56
CA LYS A 254 3.88 16.17 9.86
C LYS A 254 4.08 16.55 11.31
N ASN A 255 5.34 16.51 11.76
CA ASN A 255 5.79 16.97 13.10
C ASN A 255 5.11 16.22 14.24
N SER A 256 4.68 14.98 14.06
CA SER A 256 4.05 14.18 15.10
C SER A 256 5.06 13.34 15.85
N ILE A 257 4.80 13.08 17.13
CA ILE A 257 5.67 12.30 18.02
C ILE A 257 4.79 11.21 18.65
N ILE A 258 5.20 9.96 18.53
CA ILE A 258 4.46 8.81 19.05
C ILE A 258 5.36 8.01 19.96
N ALA A 259 4.96 7.87 21.23
CA ALA A 259 5.73 7.16 22.26
C ALA A 259 5.69 5.63 22.05
N GLY A 260 6.58 4.95 22.74
CA GLY A 260 6.82 3.51 22.55
C GLY A 260 5.61 2.63 22.82
N GLN A 261 5.55 1.48 22.13
CA GLN A 261 4.50 0.45 22.28
C GLN A 261 3.09 0.90 21.87
N VAL A 262 2.95 2.01 21.17
CA VAL A 262 1.66 2.44 20.62
C VAL A 262 1.31 1.62 19.37
N GLY A 263 0.07 1.13 19.32
CA GLY A 263 -0.53 0.54 18.12
C GLY A 263 -1.54 1.49 17.48
N ILE A 264 -1.38 1.77 16.18
CA ILE A 264 -2.33 2.59 15.42
C ILE A 264 -3.10 1.68 14.47
N ALA A 265 -4.42 1.57 14.69
CA ALA A 265 -5.29 0.70 13.91
C ALA A 265 -5.41 1.15 12.44
N GLY A 266 -5.73 0.18 11.57
CA GLY A 266 -5.83 0.42 10.12
C GLY A 266 -6.78 1.56 9.75
N SER A 267 -6.38 2.32 8.73
CA SER A 267 -7.11 3.48 8.19
C SER A 267 -7.26 4.68 9.14
N SER A 268 -6.56 4.70 10.27
CA SER A 268 -6.54 5.85 11.17
C SER A 268 -5.84 7.05 10.53
N ILE A 269 -6.34 8.23 10.84
CA ILE A 269 -5.74 9.50 10.41
C ILE A 269 -5.30 10.27 11.65
N ILE A 270 -4.00 10.47 11.78
CA ILE A 270 -3.37 11.30 12.81
C ILE A 270 -3.04 12.64 12.15
N GLY A 271 -3.43 13.73 12.78
CA GLY A 271 -3.19 15.08 12.27
C GLY A 271 -1.71 15.51 12.34
N ASN A 272 -1.47 16.77 12.04
CA ASN A 272 -0.15 17.39 12.21
C ASN A 272 0.10 17.76 13.67
N ASN A 273 1.37 17.73 14.10
CA ASN A 273 1.82 18.20 15.43
C ASN A 273 1.15 17.43 16.59
N VAL A 274 0.77 16.17 16.37
CA VAL A 274 0.14 15.33 17.39
C VAL A 274 1.22 14.67 18.25
N LYS A 275 0.96 14.57 19.55
CA LYS A 275 1.79 13.82 20.51
C LYS A 275 0.92 12.72 21.15
N ILE A 276 1.36 11.49 21.06
CA ILE A 276 0.69 10.30 21.62
C ILE A 276 1.65 9.62 22.58
#